data_74b90f20fa20b4f36528ea55eba2d0fb
#
_entry.id   74b90f20fa20b4f36528ea55eba2d0fb
#
_cell.length_a   1.000
_cell.length_b   1.000
_cell.length_c   1.000
_cell.angle_alpha   90.00
_cell.angle_beta   90.00
_cell.angle_gamma   90.00
#
_symmetry.space_group_name_H-M   'P 1'
#
loop_
_entity.id
_entity.type
_entity.pdbx_description
1 polymer ?
#
loop_
_entity_poly.entity_id
_entity_poly.type
_entity_poly.pdbx_seq_one_letter_code
_entity_poly.pdbx_strand_id
1 'polypeptide(L)'
;MLKGAAAATGIHAAERGLGRKATDKDFEPATWEAYRRGLTVTGEDVMRAREAMFALHQQVAQFMTAYDLILSPTTAFGPFLVGTMGPEHADDVAGALRRRVSTFTALANMTGQPAMSVPLYWNAANMPVGVQFWGRFAEEATLFQLAGQLERARPWFKRLPAMTLEATR
;
A
#
# COMPACT_ATOMS: atom_id res chain seq x y z
N MET A 1 -5.21 11.97 8.20
CA MET A 1 -6.04 13.08 7.67
C MET A 1 -6.76 12.65 6.38
N LEU A 2 -6.15 12.59 5.19
CA LEU A 2 -6.86 12.27 3.92
C LEU A 2 -7.62 10.94 3.93
N LYS A 3 -7.05 9.86 4.51
CA LYS A 3 -7.74 8.56 4.66
C LYS A 3 -9.02 8.67 5.50
N GLY A 4 -9.01 9.49 6.56
CA GLY A 4 -10.21 9.73 7.37
C GLY A 4 -11.29 10.49 6.58
N ALA A 5 -10.91 11.57 5.90
CA ALA A 5 -11.82 12.31 5.04
C ALA A 5 -12.43 11.42 3.94
N ALA A 6 -11.63 10.57 3.31
CA ALA A 6 -12.10 9.59 2.32
C ALA A 6 -13.09 8.58 2.93
N ALA A 7 -12.82 8.07 4.14
CA ALA A 7 -13.73 7.17 4.85
C ALA A 7 -15.06 7.85 5.15
N ALA A 8 -15.04 9.11 5.62
CA ALA A 8 -16.26 9.88 5.88
C ALA A 8 -17.08 10.09 4.60
N THR A 9 -16.42 10.45 3.51
CA THR A 9 -17.08 10.63 2.20
C THR A 9 -17.69 9.31 1.70
N GLY A 10 -16.96 8.19 1.83
CA GLY A 10 -17.43 6.85 1.43
C GLY A 10 -18.65 6.38 2.22
N ILE A 11 -18.64 6.57 3.54
CA ILE A 11 -19.78 6.21 4.41
C ILE A 11 -21.00 7.09 4.11
N HIS A 12 -20.82 8.40 3.93
CA HIS A 12 -21.92 9.26 3.52
C HIS A 12 -22.49 8.88 2.13
N ALA A 13 -21.66 8.37 1.21
CA ALA A 13 -22.15 7.83 -0.05
C ALA A 13 -22.97 6.56 0.15
N ALA A 14 -22.51 5.65 1.02
CA ALA A 14 -23.26 4.44 1.39
C ALA A 14 -24.60 4.76 2.05
N GLU A 15 -24.64 5.74 2.98
CA GLU A 15 -25.88 6.21 3.59
C GLU A 15 -26.92 6.67 2.57
N ARG A 16 -26.48 7.42 1.55
CA ARG A 16 -27.37 7.85 0.46
C ARG A 16 -27.94 6.67 -0.33
N GLY A 17 -27.12 5.66 -0.60
CA GLY A 17 -27.57 4.44 -1.29
C GLY A 17 -28.53 3.59 -0.48
N LEU A 18 -28.32 3.54 0.86
CA LEU A 18 -29.15 2.77 1.79
C LEU A 18 -30.42 3.48 2.24
N GLY A 19 -30.52 4.80 2.02
CA GLY A 19 -31.64 5.62 2.49
C GLY A 19 -31.73 5.76 4.02
N ARG A 20 -30.64 5.44 4.75
CA ARG A 20 -30.57 5.57 6.22
C ARG A 20 -29.16 5.93 6.69
N LYS A 21 -29.06 6.39 7.93
CA LYS A 21 -27.77 6.61 8.58
C LYS A 21 -27.05 5.28 8.85
N ALA A 22 -25.75 5.30 8.66
CA ALA A 22 -24.88 4.22 9.01
C ALA A 22 -24.65 4.17 10.53
N THR A 23 -24.39 2.97 11.03
CA THR A 23 -24.03 2.68 12.42
C THR A 23 -22.71 1.93 12.49
N ASP A 24 -22.14 1.80 13.66
CA ASP A 24 -20.94 1.01 13.93
C ASP A 24 -21.09 -0.50 13.62
N LYS A 25 -22.33 -0.97 13.51
CA LYS A 25 -22.65 -2.36 13.14
C LYS A 25 -22.61 -2.61 11.62
N ASP A 26 -22.62 -1.58 10.83
CA ASP A 26 -22.61 -1.67 9.36
C ASP A 26 -21.20 -1.76 8.79
N PHE A 27 -20.16 -1.49 9.59
CA PHE A 27 -18.77 -1.42 9.15
C PHE A 27 -17.83 -2.07 10.17
N GLU A 28 -16.67 -2.49 9.68
CA GLU A 28 -15.59 -2.98 10.52
C GLU A 28 -15.10 -1.88 11.49
N PRO A 29 -14.68 -2.25 12.73
CA PRO A 29 -14.26 -1.29 13.74
C PRO A 29 -13.19 -0.30 13.25
N ALA A 30 -12.20 -0.77 12.49
CA ALA A 30 -11.15 0.09 11.95
C ALA A 30 -11.68 1.10 10.92
N THR A 31 -12.65 0.71 10.11
CA THR A 31 -13.31 1.59 9.12
C THR A 31 -14.19 2.63 9.83
N TRP A 32 -14.94 2.20 10.84
CA TRP A 32 -15.78 3.10 11.63
C TRP A 32 -14.95 4.14 12.39
N GLU A 33 -13.82 3.73 12.97
CA GLU A 33 -12.91 4.65 13.64
C GLU A 33 -12.25 5.65 12.64
N ALA A 34 -11.92 5.20 11.43
CA ALA A 34 -11.44 6.10 10.38
C ALA A 34 -12.51 7.12 9.98
N TYR A 35 -13.78 6.71 9.90
CA TYR A 35 -14.93 7.59 9.67
C TYR A 35 -15.05 8.66 10.76
N ARG A 36 -15.06 8.26 12.03
CA ARG A 36 -15.17 9.21 13.16
C ARG A 36 -14.07 10.27 13.13
N ARG A 37 -12.83 9.85 12.87
CA ARG A 37 -11.71 10.78 12.66
C ARG A 37 -11.88 11.66 11.43
N GLY A 38 -12.50 11.13 10.39
CA GLY A 38 -12.78 11.88 9.16
C GLY A 38 -13.78 13.02 9.33
N LEU A 39 -14.74 12.87 10.25
CA LEU A 39 -15.74 13.89 10.55
C LEU A 39 -15.15 15.18 11.16
N THR A 40 -13.95 15.10 11.73
CA THR A 40 -13.26 16.27 12.31
C THR A 40 -12.31 16.97 11.33
N VAL A 41 -12.12 16.42 10.13
CA VAL A 41 -11.22 16.96 9.11
C VAL A 41 -11.94 18.08 8.36
N THR A 42 -11.34 19.27 8.37
CA THR A 42 -11.88 20.44 7.67
C THR A 42 -11.48 20.46 6.19
N GLY A 43 -12.17 21.27 5.38
CA GLY A 43 -11.78 21.52 4.00
C GLY A 43 -10.36 22.12 3.90
N GLU A 44 -10.00 23.02 4.83
CA GLU A 44 -8.65 23.60 4.91
C GLU A 44 -7.58 22.51 5.15
N ASP A 45 -7.85 21.58 6.06
CA ASP A 45 -6.95 20.46 6.33
C ASP A 45 -6.70 19.60 5.08
N VAL A 46 -7.76 19.35 4.30
CA VAL A 46 -7.65 18.61 3.04
C VAL A 46 -6.79 19.36 2.02
N MET A 47 -7.02 20.67 1.87
CA MET A 47 -6.23 21.50 0.95
C MET A 47 -4.77 21.55 1.36
N ARG A 48 -4.47 21.77 2.62
CA ARG A 48 -3.10 21.77 3.17
C ARG A 48 -2.40 20.44 2.95
N ALA A 49 -3.10 19.31 3.13
CA ALA A 49 -2.55 17.99 2.87
C ALA A 49 -2.26 17.76 1.37
N ARG A 50 -3.09 18.28 0.48
CA ARG A 50 -2.85 18.21 -0.98
C ARG A 50 -1.65 19.06 -1.40
N GLU A 51 -1.50 20.25 -0.86
CA GLU A 51 -0.32 21.10 -1.10
C GLU A 51 0.97 20.40 -0.66
N ALA A 52 0.96 19.78 0.53
CA ALA A 52 2.11 19.02 1.01
C ALA A 52 2.43 17.81 0.10
N MET A 53 1.41 17.10 -0.42
CA MET A 53 1.61 16.03 -1.39
C MET A 53 2.18 16.53 -2.70
N PHE A 54 1.73 17.68 -3.19
CA PHE A 54 2.26 18.30 -4.40
C PHE A 54 3.74 18.70 -4.24
N ALA A 55 4.08 19.33 -3.12
CA ALA A 55 5.47 19.68 -2.79
C ALA A 55 6.36 18.42 -2.72
N LEU A 56 5.87 17.35 -2.10
CA LEU A 56 6.55 16.06 -2.05
C LEU A 56 6.76 15.47 -3.45
N HIS A 57 5.74 15.51 -4.30
CA HIS A 57 5.85 15.08 -5.70
C HIS A 57 6.97 15.82 -6.43
N GLN A 58 7.05 17.15 -6.30
CA GLN A 58 8.10 17.95 -6.92
C GLN A 58 9.49 17.57 -6.41
N GLN A 59 9.65 17.39 -5.08
CA GLN A 59 10.93 16.98 -4.48
C GLN A 59 11.38 15.61 -5.00
N VAL A 60 10.48 14.65 -5.08
CA VAL A 60 10.80 13.31 -5.59
C VAL A 60 11.09 13.35 -7.08
N ALA A 61 10.34 14.10 -7.88
CA ALA A 61 10.61 14.27 -9.31
C ALA A 61 12.02 14.86 -9.54
N GLN A 62 12.38 15.88 -8.76
CA GLN A 62 13.72 16.47 -8.81
C GLN A 62 14.82 15.48 -8.41
N PHE A 63 14.59 14.71 -7.34
CA PHE A 63 15.53 13.67 -6.90
C PHE A 63 15.74 12.60 -7.98
N MET A 64 14.67 12.17 -8.65
CA MET A 64 14.68 11.14 -9.68
C MET A 64 15.38 11.58 -10.99
N THR A 65 15.72 12.84 -11.17
CA THR A 65 16.47 13.28 -12.36
C THR A 65 17.85 12.62 -12.45
N ALA A 66 18.45 12.24 -11.31
CA ALA A 66 19.76 11.62 -11.23
C ALA A 66 19.72 10.07 -11.22
N TYR A 67 18.54 9.46 -11.16
CA TYR A 67 18.38 8.02 -11.00
C TYR A 67 17.28 7.50 -11.92
N ASP A 68 17.48 6.32 -12.49
CA ASP A 68 16.45 5.67 -13.31
C ASP A 68 15.42 4.96 -12.41
N LEU A 69 15.88 4.37 -11.31
CA LEU A 69 15.05 3.56 -10.40
C LEU A 69 15.51 3.72 -8.96
N ILE A 70 14.58 3.58 -8.04
CA ILE A 70 14.85 3.41 -6.61
C ILE A 70 14.51 1.99 -6.20
N LEU A 71 15.39 1.37 -5.42
CA LEU A 71 15.21 0.05 -4.83
C LEU A 71 14.95 0.17 -3.34
N SER A 72 13.92 -0.54 -2.86
CA SER A 72 13.60 -0.63 -1.44
C SER A 72 13.00 -2.00 -1.10
N PRO A 73 12.88 -2.38 0.17
CA PRO A 73 11.96 -3.45 0.55
C PRO A 73 10.53 -3.08 0.14
N THR A 74 9.69 -4.07 -0.19
CA THR A 74 8.25 -3.82 -0.39
C THR A 74 7.56 -3.55 0.95
N THR A 75 7.89 -4.36 1.97
CA THR A 75 7.35 -4.23 3.33
C THR A 75 8.48 -4.19 4.36
N ALA A 76 8.22 -3.59 5.52
CA ALA A 76 9.22 -3.44 6.58
C ALA A 76 9.55 -4.75 7.31
N PHE A 77 8.81 -5.82 7.06
CA PHE A 77 8.99 -7.14 7.67
C PHE A 77 8.38 -8.22 6.76
N GLY A 78 8.73 -9.48 7.06
CA GLY A 78 8.22 -10.64 6.32
C GLY A 78 6.72 -10.91 6.56
N PRO A 79 6.16 -11.94 5.92
CA PRO A 79 4.79 -12.34 6.11
C PRO A 79 4.46 -12.62 7.57
N PHE A 80 3.29 -12.23 8.01
CA PHE A 80 2.75 -12.46 9.35
C PHE A 80 1.51 -13.37 9.25
N LEU A 81 1.08 -13.90 10.40
CA LEU A 81 -0.05 -14.82 10.45
C LEU A 81 -1.35 -14.11 10.05
N VAL A 82 -2.23 -14.85 9.40
CA VAL A 82 -3.60 -14.39 9.12
C VAL A 82 -4.29 -14.01 10.43
N GLY A 83 -5.01 -12.91 10.42
CA GLY A 83 -5.66 -12.35 11.62
C GLY A 83 -4.83 -11.34 12.39
N THR A 84 -3.48 -11.28 12.24
CA THR A 84 -2.62 -10.34 13.00
C THR A 84 -3.01 -8.87 12.80
N MET A 85 -3.56 -8.53 11.66
CA MET A 85 -4.01 -7.17 11.31
C MET A 85 -5.46 -7.16 10.81
N GLY A 86 -6.29 -8.04 11.37
CA GLY A 86 -7.69 -8.14 10.97
C GLY A 86 -8.43 -6.80 11.11
N PRO A 87 -9.51 -6.62 10.34
CA PRO A 87 -10.31 -5.39 10.36
C PRO A 87 -11.00 -5.16 11.71
N GLU A 88 -11.15 -6.22 12.50
CA GLU A 88 -11.65 -6.19 13.88
C GLU A 88 -10.69 -5.48 14.84
N HIS A 89 -9.41 -5.37 14.50
CA HIS A 89 -8.41 -4.71 15.34
C HIS A 89 -8.33 -3.22 14.99
N ALA A 90 -9.00 -2.40 15.78
CA ALA A 90 -8.91 -0.94 15.69
C ALA A 90 -7.90 -0.33 16.69
N ASP A 91 -7.20 -1.18 17.45
CA ASP A 91 -6.26 -0.77 18.48
C ASP A 91 -4.98 -0.12 17.92
N ASP A 92 -4.22 0.55 18.78
CA ASP A 92 -3.01 1.27 18.42
C ASP A 92 -1.89 0.34 17.91
N VAL A 93 -1.84 -0.90 18.39
CA VAL A 93 -0.82 -1.88 17.99
C VAL A 93 -1.05 -2.32 16.55
N ALA A 94 -2.27 -2.74 16.20
CA ALA A 94 -2.62 -3.09 14.83
C ALA A 94 -2.51 -1.87 13.89
N GLY A 95 -2.88 -0.70 14.35
CA GLY A 95 -2.70 0.57 13.64
C GLY A 95 -1.24 0.88 13.35
N ALA A 96 -0.34 0.68 14.33
CA ALA A 96 1.11 0.86 14.16
C ALA A 96 1.67 -0.17 13.17
N LEU A 97 1.24 -1.42 13.25
CA LEU A 97 1.65 -2.48 12.34
C LEU A 97 1.23 -2.19 10.89
N ARG A 98 -0.02 -1.76 10.65
CA ARG A 98 -0.51 -1.34 9.33
C ARG A 98 0.31 -0.18 8.74
N ARG A 99 0.70 0.80 9.55
CA ARG A 99 1.57 1.89 9.10
C ARG A 99 2.94 1.36 8.68
N ARG A 100 3.52 0.43 9.44
CA ARG A 100 4.83 -0.17 9.12
C ARG A 100 4.80 -1.02 7.86
N VAL A 101 3.70 -1.75 7.58
CA VAL A 101 3.54 -2.50 6.33
C VAL A 101 3.67 -1.59 5.10
N SER A 102 3.04 -0.42 5.13
CA SER A 102 3.00 0.51 4.00
C SER A 102 4.13 1.55 3.99
N THR A 103 5.14 1.41 4.83
CA THR A 103 6.21 2.42 4.97
C THR A 103 6.90 2.72 3.64
N PHE A 104 7.28 1.70 2.89
CA PHE A 104 8.01 1.87 1.63
C PHE A 104 7.09 2.08 0.42
N THR A 105 5.87 1.55 0.44
CA THR A 105 4.93 1.68 -0.68
C THR A 105 4.17 3.01 -0.68
N ALA A 106 4.10 3.68 0.48
CA ALA A 106 3.32 4.91 0.62
C ALA A 106 3.83 6.05 -0.26
N LEU A 107 5.14 6.14 -0.46
CA LEU A 107 5.73 7.25 -1.21
C LEU A 107 5.30 7.22 -2.69
N ALA A 108 5.44 6.09 -3.36
CA ALA A 108 4.99 5.94 -4.75
C ALA A 108 3.47 6.21 -4.89
N ASN A 109 2.66 5.70 -3.93
CA ASN A 109 1.22 5.98 -3.91
C ASN A 109 0.86 7.46 -3.73
N MET A 110 1.66 8.22 -2.98
CA MET A 110 1.42 9.65 -2.75
C MET A 110 1.90 10.51 -3.92
N THR A 111 2.97 10.09 -4.59
CA THR A 111 3.60 10.86 -5.68
C THR A 111 3.15 10.44 -7.08
N GLY A 112 2.45 9.29 -7.19
CA GLY A 112 1.95 8.78 -8.46
C GLY A 112 2.99 8.11 -9.35
N GLN A 113 4.16 7.78 -8.79
CA GLN A 113 5.20 7.09 -9.54
C GLN A 113 4.88 5.62 -9.75
N PRO A 114 5.25 5.04 -10.91
CA PRO A 114 5.10 3.62 -11.14
C PRO A 114 6.02 2.83 -10.21
N ALA A 115 5.50 1.73 -9.67
CA ALA A 115 6.25 0.85 -8.80
C ALA A 115 5.88 -0.61 -9.05
N MET A 116 6.85 -1.50 -8.89
CA MET A 116 6.65 -2.95 -8.96
C MET A 116 7.29 -3.63 -7.76
N SER A 117 6.77 -4.78 -7.36
CA SER A 117 7.37 -5.67 -6.38
C SER A 117 7.64 -7.03 -7.02
N VAL A 118 8.86 -7.53 -6.89
CA VAL A 118 9.30 -8.81 -7.42
C VAL A 118 9.88 -9.69 -6.32
N PRO A 119 9.64 -11.03 -6.31
CA PRO A 119 10.08 -11.93 -5.27
C PRO A 119 11.52 -12.40 -5.54
N LEU A 120 12.49 -11.55 -5.28
CA LEU A 120 13.91 -11.87 -5.54
C LEU A 120 14.59 -12.65 -4.42
N TYR A 121 13.97 -12.75 -3.26
CA TYR A 121 14.53 -13.43 -2.11
C TYR A 121 13.48 -14.29 -1.40
N TRP A 122 13.92 -15.35 -0.73
CA TRP A 122 13.11 -16.17 0.18
C TRP A 122 13.80 -16.26 1.53
N ASN A 123 13.05 -16.07 2.59
CA ASN A 123 13.58 -16.16 3.95
C ASN A 123 13.82 -17.63 4.37
N ALA A 124 14.36 -17.85 5.57
CA ALA A 124 14.63 -19.18 6.11
C ALA A 124 13.39 -20.09 6.21
N ALA A 125 12.19 -19.51 6.33
CA ALA A 125 10.91 -20.22 6.31
C ALA A 125 10.39 -20.47 4.88
N ASN A 126 11.20 -20.28 3.86
CA ASN A 126 10.83 -20.40 2.44
C ASN A 126 9.64 -19.49 2.02
N MET A 127 9.47 -18.36 2.68
CA MET A 127 8.47 -17.36 2.32
C MET A 127 9.10 -16.32 1.39
N PRO A 128 8.40 -15.90 0.33
CA PRO A 128 8.91 -14.89 -0.60
C PRO A 128 9.05 -13.53 0.08
N VAL A 129 10.11 -12.83 -0.24
CA VAL A 129 10.36 -11.46 0.19
C VAL A 129 10.33 -10.56 -1.02
N GLY A 130 9.41 -9.61 -1.03
CA GLY A 130 9.25 -8.64 -2.09
C GLY A 130 10.35 -7.58 -2.07
N VAL A 131 10.96 -7.38 -3.22
CA VAL A 131 11.88 -6.27 -3.50
C VAL A 131 11.13 -5.28 -4.36
N GLN A 132 11.02 -4.03 -3.90
CA GLN A 132 10.31 -2.98 -4.61
C GLN A 132 11.27 -2.15 -5.45
N PHE A 133 10.87 -1.90 -6.69
CA PHE A 133 11.47 -0.91 -7.57
C PHE A 133 10.41 0.12 -7.94
N TRP A 134 10.78 1.39 -7.96
CA TRP A 134 9.91 2.44 -8.44
C TRP A 134 10.70 3.44 -9.29
N GLY A 135 10.06 3.89 -10.36
CA GLY A 135 10.66 4.65 -11.44
C GLY A 135 10.22 6.10 -11.47
N ARG A 136 10.66 6.81 -12.49
CA ARG A 136 10.18 8.15 -12.79
C ARG A 136 8.70 8.12 -13.16
N PHE A 137 8.02 9.23 -12.97
CA PHE A 137 6.61 9.37 -13.34
C PHE A 137 6.39 9.04 -14.82
N ALA A 138 5.40 8.20 -15.11
CA ALA A 138 5.03 7.71 -16.44
C ALA A 138 6.11 6.87 -17.16
N GLU A 139 7.10 6.33 -16.45
CA GLU A 139 8.14 5.46 -17.02
C GLU A 139 7.97 3.98 -16.63
N GLU A 140 6.77 3.44 -16.76
CA GLU A 140 6.46 2.03 -16.52
C GLU A 140 7.29 1.09 -17.39
N ALA A 141 7.64 1.51 -18.61
CA ALA A 141 8.46 0.72 -19.54
C ALA A 141 9.82 0.35 -18.94
N THR A 142 10.46 1.26 -18.21
CA THR A 142 11.74 1.01 -17.52
C THR A 142 11.59 -0.08 -16.46
N LEU A 143 10.49 -0.09 -15.72
CA LEU A 143 10.20 -1.15 -14.74
C LEU A 143 9.99 -2.52 -15.42
N PHE A 144 9.24 -2.58 -16.50
CA PHE A 144 9.04 -3.83 -17.26
C PHE A 144 10.34 -4.35 -17.88
N GLN A 145 11.19 -3.47 -18.39
CA GLN A 145 12.51 -3.85 -18.90
C GLN A 145 13.38 -4.46 -17.77
N LEU A 146 13.41 -3.81 -16.60
CA LEU A 146 14.12 -4.36 -15.43
C LEU A 146 13.50 -5.69 -14.97
N ALA A 147 12.17 -5.80 -14.90
CA ALA A 147 11.50 -7.04 -14.52
C ALA A 147 11.92 -8.20 -15.42
N GLY A 148 11.94 -7.99 -16.74
CA GLY A 148 12.38 -9.00 -17.70
C GLY A 148 13.87 -9.39 -17.55
N GLN A 149 14.74 -8.44 -17.19
CA GLN A 149 16.14 -8.74 -16.89
C GLN A 149 16.27 -9.57 -15.61
N LEU A 150 15.57 -9.18 -14.55
CA LEU A 150 15.60 -9.89 -13.26
C LEU A 150 15.03 -11.29 -13.37
N GLU A 151 13.94 -11.48 -14.12
CA GLU A 151 13.31 -12.78 -14.33
C GLU A 151 14.21 -13.75 -15.09
N ARG A 152 14.98 -13.27 -16.07
CA ARG A 152 16.01 -14.07 -16.76
C ARG A 152 17.18 -14.42 -15.84
N ALA A 153 17.66 -13.45 -15.06
CA ALA A 153 18.81 -13.62 -14.18
C ALA A 153 18.51 -14.50 -12.95
N ARG A 154 17.30 -14.41 -12.44
CA ARG A 154 16.86 -15.12 -11.23
C ARG A 154 15.38 -15.53 -11.34
N PRO A 155 15.07 -16.59 -12.11
CA PRO A 155 13.69 -17.01 -12.37
C PRO A 155 12.96 -17.39 -11.08
N TRP A 156 11.74 -16.88 -10.91
CA TRP A 156 10.89 -17.18 -9.73
C TRP A 156 9.58 -17.87 -10.11
N PHE A 157 9.14 -17.84 -11.36
CA PHE A 157 7.84 -18.31 -11.81
C PHE A 157 7.54 -19.77 -11.44
N LYS A 158 8.55 -20.65 -11.48
CA LYS A 158 8.42 -22.07 -11.15
C LYS A 158 8.51 -22.38 -9.65
N ARG A 159 8.76 -21.38 -8.81
CA ARG A 159 8.87 -21.56 -7.36
C ARG A 159 7.50 -21.38 -6.71
N LEU A 160 6.71 -22.46 -6.74
CA LEU A 160 5.35 -22.49 -6.20
C LEU A 160 5.35 -22.96 -4.73
N PRO A 161 4.36 -22.54 -3.91
CA PRO A 161 4.14 -23.10 -2.59
C PRO A 161 3.86 -24.61 -2.66
N ALA A 162 4.26 -25.37 -1.64
CA ALA A 162 4.06 -26.82 -1.58
C ALA A 162 2.58 -27.22 -1.75
N MET A 163 1.66 -26.46 -1.16
CA MET A 163 0.20 -26.67 -1.30
C MET A 163 -0.28 -26.66 -2.75
N THR A 164 0.31 -25.82 -3.61
CA THR A 164 -0.06 -25.75 -5.03
C THR A 164 0.37 -27.00 -5.79
N LEU A 165 1.48 -27.63 -5.38
CA LEU A 165 2.02 -28.83 -6.00
C LEU A 165 1.23 -30.08 -5.61
N GLU A 166 0.58 -30.09 -4.44
CA GLU A 166 -0.29 -31.17 -3.98
C GLU A 166 -1.65 -31.14 -4.66
N ALA A 167 -2.20 -29.95 -4.94
CA ALA A 167 -3.49 -29.78 -5.59
C ALA A 167 -3.49 -30.14 -7.09
N THR A 168 -2.32 -30.35 -7.70
CA THR A 168 -2.14 -30.70 -9.13
C THR A 168 -1.76 -32.18 -9.35
N ARG A 169 -1.79 -33.00 -8.30
CA ARG A 169 -1.64 -34.47 -8.35
C ARG A 169 -3.00 -35.14 -8.15
#